data_9d0565e26cb7c08feef893ce26328757
#
_entry.id   9d0565e26cb7c08feef893ce26328757
#
_cell.length_a   1.000
_cell.length_b   1.000
_cell.length_c   1.000
_cell.angle_alpha   90.00
_cell.angle_beta   90.00
_cell.angle_gamma   90.00
#
_symmetry.space_group_name_H-M   'P 1'
#
loop_
_entity.id
_entity.type
_entity.pdbx_description
1 polymer ?
#
loop_
_entity_poly.entity_id
_entity_poly.type
_entity_poly.pdbx_seq_one_letter_code
_entity_poly.pdbx_strand_id
1 'polypeptide(L)'
;MFSVLSIGVNAEESQVPANKNDRIALFRESVDKILNQLDRKQGPGMAVWVEVDGEVVYSKWAGLAQREKRIPIDGDTTFELASASKPLTAALVMQLAEAGLLQLDEAAIKWLPELPPVWGAITIRNLLNQTAGIPDYMSQINSTKLLGLDGLTNKQLLQRWETGNRLNFNPGTQVEYSNSNYVLLAEIASSACGTGFGQCLRQRIFEPLGMTHTRVESEDSSRGEVLALNYALSKKTKGILLKTEGPTGIYSSLNDLALWLQAYQAGKIVSKAGTILMTTPVLSSPVFESGERYGMGWVLPPEDNKIGSYTHAGQKDGYRTLISGNTTDHVNYIILSNGGDFVQPISTEVQYWIQEIFEAAP
;
A
#
# COMPACT_ATOMS: atom_id res chain seq x y z
N MET A 1 -4.06 -10.29 11.75
CA MET A 1 -4.18 -11.75 11.91
C MET A 1 -4.65 -12.31 10.59
N PHE A 2 -3.72 -12.70 9.72
CA PHE A 2 -4.04 -13.37 8.45
C PHE A 2 -3.86 -14.87 8.67
N SER A 3 -4.90 -15.50 9.20
CA SER A 3 -4.98 -16.96 9.19
C SER A 3 -5.19 -17.40 7.74
N VAL A 4 -4.22 -18.07 7.17
CA VAL A 4 -4.37 -18.83 5.93
C VAL A 4 -5.37 -19.95 6.21
N LEU A 5 -6.64 -19.71 5.93
CA LEU A 5 -7.61 -20.77 5.79
C LEU A 5 -7.21 -21.55 4.53
N SER A 6 -6.64 -22.73 4.73
CA SER A 6 -6.44 -23.72 3.67
C SER A 6 -7.81 -24.12 3.11
N ILE A 7 -8.24 -23.41 2.09
CA ILE A 7 -9.32 -23.91 1.22
C ILE A 7 -8.67 -25.05 0.46
N GLY A 8 -9.15 -26.27 0.68
CA GLY A 8 -8.69 -27.45 -0.03
C GLY A 8 -8.96 -27.29 -1.53
N VAL A 9 -8.00 -26.69 -2.22
CA VAL A 9 -7.87 -26.82 -3.66
C VAL A 9 -7.40 -28.26 -3.86
N ASN A 10 -8.23 -29.11 -4.45
CA ASN A 10 -7.77 -30.35 -5.07
C ASN A 10 -6.80 -29.94 -6.19
N ALA A 11 -5.58 -29.61 -5.83
CA ALA A 11 -4.48 -29.54 -6.74
C ALA A 11 -4.16 -31.00 -7.12
N GLU A 12 -4.73 -31.52 -8.22
CA GLU A 12 -3.93 -32.41 -9.04
C GLU A 12 -2.59 -31.70 -9.20
N GLU A 13 -1.49 -32.34 -8.81
CA GLU A 13 -0.13 -31.83 -8.99
C GLU A 13 0.06 -31.47 -10.47
N SER A 14 -0.34 -30.27 -10.86
CA SER A 14 -0.05 -29.72 -12.17
C SER A 14 1.43 -29.39 -12.13
N GLN A 15 2.26 -30.25 -12.74
CA GLN A 15 3.68 -29.96 -12.89
C GLN A 15 3.81 -28.59 -13.58
N VAL A 16 4.37 -27.62 -12.85
CA VAL A 16 4.64 -26.28 -13.40
C VAL A 16 5.58 -26.46 -14.61
N PRO A 17 5.21 -25.99 -15.81
CA PRO A 17 6.04 -26.16 -16.99
C PRO A 17 7.44 -25.58 -16.81
N ALA A 18 8.45 -26.24 -17.35
CA ALA A 18 9.83 -25.73 -17.32
C ALA A 18 10.00 -24.49 -18.22
N ASN A 19 9.26 -24.40 -19.32
CA ASN A 19 9.34 -23.31 -20.29
C ASN A 19 8.57 -22.07 -19.80
N LYS A 20 9.19 -20.88 -19.86
CA LYS A 20 8.60 -19.60 -19.46
C LYS A 20 7.27 -19.31 -20.17
N ASN A 21 7.17 -19.53 -21.48
CA ASN A 21 5.95 -19.22 -22.24
C ASN A 21 4.78 -20.12 -21.82
N ASP A 22 5.07 -21.38 -21.54
CA ASP A 22 4.06 -22.34 -21.08
C ASP A 22 3.60 -21.99 -19.65
N ARG A 23 4.51 -21.52 -18.79
CA ARG A 23 4.17 -20.98 -17.46
C ARG A 23 3.24 -19.77 -17.56
N ILE A 24 3.57 -18.82 -18.43
CA ILE A 24 2.72 -17.65 -18.68
C ILE A 24 1.34 -18.05 -19.21
N ALA A 25 1.27 -19.03 -20.13
CA ALA A 25 0.03 -19.52 -20.67
C ALA A 25 -0.84 -20.17 -19.57
N LEU A 26 -0.26 -21.04 -18.76
CA LEU A 26 -0.93 -21.68 -17.61
C LEU A 26 -1.43 -20.65 -16.60
N PHE A 27 -0.59 -19.67 -16.28
CA PHE A 27 -0.95 -18.56 -15.38
C PHE A 27 -2.16 -17.80 -15.91
N ARG A 28 -2.12 -17.37 -17.19
CA ARG A 28 -3.22 -16.62 -17.82
C ARG A 28 -4.52 -17.39 -17.79
N GLU A 29 -4.49 -18.69 -18.13
CA GLU A 29 -5.68 -19.55 -18.10
C GLU A 29 -6.26 -19.69 -16.70
N SER A 30 -5.40 -19.92 -15.70
CA SER A 30 -5.80 -20.10 -14.30
C SER A 30 -6.43 -18.81 -13.73
N VAL A 31 -5.78 -17.67 -13.93
CA VAL A 31 -6.31 -16.39 -13.43
C VAL A 31 -7.57 -15.95 -14.20
N ASP A 32 -7.68 -16.24 -15.50
CA ASP A 32 -8.91 -16.00 -16.25
C ASP A 32 -10.09 -16.83 -15.71
N LYS A 33 -9.88 -18.09 -15.34
CA LYS A 33 -10.90 -18.91 -14.70
C LYS A 33 -11.35 -18.31 -13.37
N ILE A 34 -10.39 -17.80 -12.58
CA ILE A 34 -10.67 -17.16 -11.29
C ILE A 34 -11.47 -15.87 -11.48
N LEU A 35 -11.04 -14.97 -12.37
CA LEU A 35 -11.72 -13.71 -12.63
C LEU A 35 -13.12 -13.90 -13.24
N ASN A 36 -13.34 -15.00 -13.96
CA ASN A 36 -14.66 -15.34 -14.50
C ASN A 36 -15.66 -15.77 -13.43
N GLN A 37 -15.22 -16.09 -12.21
CA GLN A 37 -16.11 -16.34 -11.07
C GLN A 37 -16.76 -15.07 -10.53
N LEU A 38 -16.15 -13.90 -10.82
CA LEU A 38 -16.73 -12.61 -10.45
C LEU A 38 -17.96 -12.31 -11.29
N ASP A 39 -19.07 -11.99 -10.63
CA ASP A 39 -20.31 -11.61 -11.32
C ASP A 39 -20.15 -10.22 -11.98
N ARG A 40 -19.83 -10.24 -13.27
CA ARG A 40 -19.64 -9.03 -14.08
C ARG A 40 -20.91 -8.16 -14.20
N LYS A 41 -22.07 -8.68 -13.80
CA LYS A 41 -23.35 -7.96 -13.94
C LYS A 41 -23.86 -7.37 -12.64
N GLN A 42 -23.47 -7.90 -11.50
CA GLN A 42 -24.05 -7.55 -10.20
C GLN A 42 -23.05 -7.43 -9.05
N GLY A 43 -21.87 -8.04 -9.17
CA GLY A 43 -20.88 -8.13 -8.10
C GLY A 43 -19.86 -6.99 -8.10
N PRO A 44 -19.22 -6.75 -6.96
CA PRO A 44 -17.98 -6.01 -6.93
C PRO A 44 -16.90 -6.77 -7.71
N GLY A 45 -15.74 -6.17 -7.90
CA GLY A 45 -14.73 -6.81 -8.73
C GLY A 45 -13.31 -6.48 -8.33
N MET A 46 -12.41 -6.79 -9.25
CA MET A 46 -10.98 -6.57 -9.10
C MET A 46 -10.29 -6.26 -10.42
N ALA A 47 -9.10 -5.70 -10.29
CA ALA A 47 -8.16 -5.50 -11.38
C ALA A 47 -6.81 -6.13 -10.99
N VAL A 48 -6.17 -6.82 -11.92
CA VAL A 48 -4.93 -7.57 -11.72
C VAL A 48 -3.94 -7.20 -12.82
N TRP A 49 -2.71 -6.89 -12.42
CA TRP A 49 -1.60 -6.65 -13.32
C TRP A 49 -0.38 -7.45 -12.84
N VAL A 50 0.31 -8.10 -13.77
CA VAL A 50 1.53 -8.88 -13.49
C VAL A 50 2.56 -8.63 -14.58
N GLU A 51 3.79 -8.37 -14.15
CA GLU A 51 4.98 -8.21 -15.00
C GLU A 51 6.05 -9.22 -14.58
N VAL A 52 6.71 -9.83 -15.55
CA VAL A 52 7.82 -10.74 -15.34
C VAL A 52 8.96 -10.34 -16.27
N ASP A 53 10.16 -10.11 -15.74
CA ASP A 53 11.35 -9.67 -16.49
C ASP A 53 11.11 -8.39 -17.32
N GLY A 54 10.30 -7.47 -16.85
CA GLY A 54 9.97 -6.22 -17.54
C GLY A 54 8.92 -6.36 -18.65
N GLU A 55 8.33 -7.55 -18.84
CA GLU A 55 7.27 -7.82 -19.78
C GLU A 55 5.92 -7.97 -19.05
N VAL A 56 4.89 -7.23 -19.46
CA VAL A 56 3.55 -7.36 -18.92
C VAL A 56 2.93 -8.67 -19.39
N VAL A 57 2.86 -9.65 -18.50
CA VAL A 57 2.30 -10.97 -18.80
C VAL A 57 0.81 -11.04 -18.54
N TYR A 58 0.26 -10.15 -17.73
CA TYR A 58 -1.18 -10.12 -17.43
C TYR A 58 -1.64 -8.71 -17.07
N SER A 59 -2.77 -8.26 -17.63
CA SER A 59 -3.44 -7.03 -17.24
C SER A 59 -4.93 -7.18 -17.56
N LYS A 60 -5.75 -7.48 -16.55
CA LYS A 60 -7.19 -7.70 -16.71
C LYS A 60 -7.97 -7.27 -15.47
N TRP A 61 -9.26 -7.08 -15.68
CA TRP A 61 -10.22 -6.70 -14.64
C TRP A 61 -11.58 -7.35 -14.88
N ALA A 62 -12.36 -7.47 -13.81
CA ALA A 62 -13.71 -8.00 -13.84
C ALA A 62 -14.58 -7.40 -12.72
N GLY A 63 -15.89 -7.46 -12.87
CA GLY A 63 -16.85 -6.94 -11.92
C GLY A 63 -17.21 -5.47 -12.12
N LEU A 64 -17.93 -4.89 -11.16
CA LEU A 64 -18.46 -3.53 -11.22
C LEU A 64 -17.74 -2.59 -10.24
N ALA A 65 -17.32 -1.43 -10.75
CA ALA A 65 -16.86 -0.30 -9.95
C ALA A 65 -18.02 0.30 -9.15
N GLN A 66 -19.20 0.44 -9.77
CA GLN A 66 -20.41 0.96 -9.14
C GLN A 66 -21.61 0.09 -9.52
N ARG A 67 -22.09 -0.71 -8.58
CA ARG A 67 -23.19 -1.66 -8.80
C ARG A 67 -24.49 -0.97 -9.20
N GLU A 68 -24.83 0.10 -8.50
CA GLU A 68 -26.08 0.84 -8.65
C GLU A 68 -26.20 1.48 -10.05
N LYS A 69 -25.07 1.93 -10.59
CA LYS A 69 -24.97 2.53 -11.91
C LYS A 69 -24.54 1.53 -12.99
N ARG A 70 -24.23 0.29 -12.62
CA ARG A 70 -23.70 -0.75 -13.50
C ARG A 70 -22.44 -0.32 -14.27
N ILE A 71 -21.58 0.48 -13.63
CA ILE A 71 -20.31 0.90 -14.20
C ILE A 71 -19.30 -0.23 -14.01
N PRO A 72 -18.73 -0.79 -15.09
CA PRO A 72 -17.72 -1.83 -14.98
C PRO A 72 -16.41 -1.28 -14.45
N ILE A 73 -15.57 -2.16 -13.89
CA ILE A 73 -14.17 -1.87 -13.65
C ILE A 73 -13.43 -1.90 -14.98
N ASP A 74 -12.49 -0.97 -15.16
CA ASP A 74 -11.50 -0.94 -16.23
C ASP A 74 -10.11 -0.63 -15.66
N GLY A 75 -9.10 -0.50 -16.53
CA GLY A 75 -7.72 -0.23 -16.12
C GLY A 75 -7.51 1.14 -15.48
N ASP A 76 -8.42 2.10 -15.74
CA ASP A 76 -8.38 3.48 -15.24
C ASP A 76 -9.33 3.72 -14.07
N THR A 77 -10.11 2.71 -13.71
CA THR A 77 -10.96 2.77 -12.50
C THR A 77 -10.10 2.97 -11.27
N THR A 78 -10.43 3.99 -10.45
CA THR A 78 -9.66 4.35 -9.25
C THR A 78 -10.16 3.60 -8.02
N PHE A 79 -9.23 3.15 -7.20
CA PHE A 79 -9.46 2.49 -5.92
C PHE A 79 -8.74 3.24 -4.80
N GLU A 80 -9.31 3.28 -3.62
CA GLU A 80 -8.60 3.73 -2.43
C GLU A 80 -7.56 2.66 -2.04
N LEU A 81 -6.29 3.08 -1.94
CA LEU A 81 -5.17 2.16 -1.75
C LEU A 81 -5.03 1.67 -0.32
N ALA A 82 -5.71 2.31 0.63
CA ALA A 82 -5.52 2.04 2.05
C ALA A 82 -4.03 2.08 2.43
N SER A 83 -3.54 1.12 3.21
CA SER A 83 -2.13 1.08 3.63
C SER A 83 -1.13 0.90 2.49
N ALA A 84 -1.55 0.45 1.30
CA ALA A 84 -0.69 0.46 0.11
C ALA A 84 -0.36 1.89 -0.40
N SER A 85 -0.86 2.94 0.25
CA SER A 85 -0.40 4.32 0.11
C SER A 85 1.00 4.55 0.70
N LYS A 86 1.42 3.73 1.67
CA LYS A 86 2.68 3.94 2.40
C LYS A 86 3.94 3.85 1.53
N PRO A 87 4.06 2.92 0.58
CA PRO A 87 5.17 2.92 -0.36
C PRO A 87 5.30 4.23 -1.15
N LEU A 88 4.18 4.81 -1.60
CA LEU A 88 4.18 6.06 -2.36
C LEU A 88 4.59 7.23 -1.47
N THR A 89 4.09 7.28 -0.24
CA THR A 89 4.49 8.28 0.78
C THR A 89 5.97 8.17 1.11
N ALA A 90 6.48 6.96 1.34
CA ALA A 90 7.89 6.72 1.62
C ALA A 90 8.78 7.10 0.43
N ALA A 91 8.38 6.78 -0.79
CA ALA A 91 9.10 7.15 -2.00
C ALA A 91 9.19 8.68 -2.17
N LEU A 92 8.12 9.42 -1.86
CA LEU A 92 8.16 10.89 -1.84
C LEU A 92 9.18 11.41 -0.82
N VAL A 93 9.16 10.90 0.42
CA VAL A 93 10.09 11.34 1.48
C VAL A 93 11.54 11.01 1.09
N MET A 94 11.78 9.83 0.51
CA MET A 94 13.09 9.44 -0.01
C MET A 94 13.56 10.36 -1.14
N GLN A 95 12.68 10.71 -2.09
CA GLN A 95 12.99 11.65 -3.16
C GLN A 95 13.34 13.04 -2.63
N LEU A 96 12.63 13.51 -1.58
CA LEU A 96 12.95 14.77 -0.90
C LEU A 96 14.34 14.70 -0.21
N ALA A 97 14.66 13.55 0.38
CA ALA A 97 15.97 13.33 0.99
C ALA A 97 17.10 13.32 -0.05
N GLU A 98 16.92 12.62 -1.17
CA GLU A 98 17.88 12.60 -2.27
C GLU A 98 18.05 13.96 -2.93
N ALA A 99 17.01 14.79 -2.93
CA ALA A 99 17.07 16.18 -3.39
C ALA A 99 17.71 17.15 -2.36
N GLY A 100 18.09 16.66 -1.17
CA GLY A 100 18.68 17.47 -0.10
C GLY A 100 17.71 18.42 0.60
N LEU A 101 16.39 18.25 0.40
CA LEU A 101 15.35 19.07 1.02
C LEU A 101 15.05 18.67 2.46
N LEU A 102 15.41 17.46 2.86
CA LEU A 102 15.38 16.97 4.24
C LEU A 102 16.49 15.92 4.45
N GLN A 103 16.75 15.55 5.70
CA GLN A 103 17.70 14.49 6.02
C GLN A 103 17.01 13.39 6.83
N LEU A 104 17.22 12.13 6.46
CA LEU A 104 16.52 10.99 7.10
C LEU A 104 16.81 10.90 8.59
N ASP A 105 18.02 11.28 9.03
CA ASP A 105 18.47 11.17 10.42
C ASP A 105 18.26 12.46 11.24
N GLU A 106 17.61 13.47 10.66
CA GLU A 106 17.20 14.64 11.43
C GLU A 106 15.90 14.38 12.22
N ALA A 107 15.76 15.11 13.33
CA ALA A 107 14.63 14.99 14.22
C ALA A 107 13.32 15.49 13.55
N ALA A 108 12.25 14.70 13.61
CA ALA A 108 10.94 15.05 13.07
C ALA A 108 10.39 16.37 13.65
N ILE A 109 10.70 16.68 14.91
CA ILE A 109 10.28 17.92 15.60
C ILE A 109 10.84 19.19 14.94
N LYS A 110 11.87 19.11 14.12
CA LYS A 110 12.35 20.26 13.34
C LYS A 110 11.34 20.73 12.31
N TRP A 111 10.56 19.79 11.78
CA TRP A 111 9.54 20.00 10.76
C TRP A 111 8.16 20.27 11.35
N LEU A 112 7.91 19.70 12.52
CA LEU A 112 6.64 19.73 13.25
C LEU A 112 6.91 20.16 14.69
N PRO A 113 7.16 21.44 14.95
CA PRO A 113 7.54 21.95 16.27
C PRO A 113 6.45 21.82 17.34
N GLU A 114 5.21 21.55 16.93
CA GLU A 114 4.08 21.27 17.81
C GLU A 114 4.12 19.86 18.42
N LEU A 115 5.00 18.98 17.95
CA LEU A 115 5.15 17.64 18.53
C LEU A 115 5.62 17.69 19.99
N PRO A 116 5.21 16.71 20.80
CA PRO A 116 5.66 16.65 22.20
C PRO A 116 7.19 16.65 22.32
N PRO A 117 7.79 17.46 23.21
CA PRO A 117 9.25 17.51 23.36
C PRO A 117 9.90 16.14 23.66
N VAL A 118 9.18 15.23 24.29
CA VAL A 118 9.64 13.85 24.58
C VAL A 118 9.84 13.04 23.28
N TRP A 119 9.30 13.48 22.15
CA TRP A 119 9.50 12.89 20.82
C TRP A 119 10.72 13.48 20.08
N GLY A 120 11.47 14.35 20.73
CA GLY A 120 12.62 15.05 20.11
C GLY A 120 13.73 14.15 19.56
N ALA A 121 13.81 12.90 20.01
CA ALA A 121 14.76 11.91 19.50
C ALA A 121 14.26 11.12 18.28
N ILE A 122 12.99 11.29 17.88
CA ILE A 122 12.42 10.59 16.73
C ILE A 122 12.95 11.21 15.44
N THR A 123 13.58 10.39 14.61
CA THR A 123 14.06 10.83 13.28
C THR A 123 13.02 10.49 12.19
N ILE A 124 13.18 11.14 11.02
CA ILE A 124 12.37 10.82 9.83
C ILE A 124 12.57 9.33 9.45
N ARG A 125 13.79 8.80 9.58
CA ARG A 125 14.09 7.37 9.40
C ARG A 125 13.27 6.48 10.33
N ASN A 126 13.14 6.84 11.61
CA ASN A 126 12.34 6.06 12.56
C ASN A 126 10.85 6.01 12.16
N LEU A 127 10.33 7.09 11.59
CA LEU A 127 8.94 7.12 11.07
C LEU A 127 8.80 6.20 9.86
N LEU A 128 9.73 6.28 8.88
CA LEU A 128 9.70 5.49 7.65
C LEU A 128 9.72 3.97 7.92
N ASN A 129 10.54 3.52 8.86
CA ASN A 129 10.78 2.11 9.13
C ASN A 129 10.03 1.56 10.34
N GLN A 130 9.04 2.29 10.86
CA GLN A 130 8.17 1.86 11.96
C GLN A 130 8.90 1.64 13.30
N THR A 131 10.00 2.37 13.54
CA THR A 131 10.78 2.26 14.80
C THR A 131 10.68 3.50 15.70
N ALA A 132 9.68 4.35 15.49
CA ALA A 132 9.51 5.58 16.27
C ALA A 132 8.94 5.37 17.68
N GLY A 133 8.23 4.26 17.92
CA GLY A 133 7.56 3.97 19.18
C GLY A 133 6.27 4.78 19.40
N ILE A 134 5.79 5.47 18.39
CA ILE A 134 4.54 6.26 18.46
C ILE A 134 3.34 5.33 18.42
N PRO A 135 2.43 5.38 19.43
CA PRO A 135 1.21 4.58 19.42
C PRO A 135 0.37 4.81 18.17
N ASP A 136 -0.24 3.75 17.64
CA ASP A 136 -1.13 3.88 16.48
C ASP A 136 -2.43 4.59 16.88
N TYR A 137 -2.76 5.70 16.18
CA TYR A 137 -4.00 6.43 16.41
C TYR A 137 -5.25 5.58 16.17
N MET A 138 -5.18 4.57 15.31
CA MET A 138 -6.30 3.66 15.04
C MET A 138 -6.68 2.84 16.28
N SER A 139 -5.72 2.41 17.09
CA SER A 139 -5.98 1.67 18.33
C SER A 139 -6.72 2.54 19.36
N GLN A 140 -6.42 3.82 19.39
CA GLN A 140 -7.05 4.79 20.28
C GLN A 140 -8.48 5.14 19.86
N ILE A 141 -8.70 5.31 18.56
CA ILE A 141 -10.06 5.52 18.02
C ILE A 141 -10.98 4.37 18.41
N ASN A 142 -10.49 3.14 18.28
CA ASN A 142 -11.26 1.94 18.61
C ASN A 142 -11.56 1.82 20.12
N SER A 143 -10.69 2.34 20.99
CA SER A 143 -10.83 2.23 22.46
C SER A 143 -11.70 3.28 23.10
N THR A 144 -11.83 4.47 22.51
CA THR A 144 -12.41 5.65 23.21
C THR A 144 -13.78 6.08 22.73
N LYS A 145 -14.44 5.40 21.77
CA LYS A 145 -15.72 5.85 21.17
C LYS A 145 -15.70 7.33 20.79
N LEU A 146 -14.66 7.77 20.12
CA LEU A 146 -14.45 9.19 19.79
C LEU A 146 -15.54 9.69 18.82
N LEU A 147 -16.63 10.19 19.39
CA LEU A 147 -17.67 10.88 18.65
C LEU A 147 -17.09 12.17 18.03
N GLY A 148 -17.37 12.41 16.76
CA GLY A 148 -16.99 13.65 16.06
C GLY A 148 -15.61 13.65 15.41
N LEU A 149 -15.05 12.47 15.10
CA LEU A 149 -13.81 12.35 14.32
C LEU A 149 -14.03 12.18 12.81
N ASP A 150 -15.28 12.07 12.37
CA ASP A 150 -15.59 11.94 10.94
C ASP A 150 -15.06 13.14 10.15
N GLY A 151 -14.26 12.86 9.12
CA GLY A 151 -13.71 13.85 8.22
C GLY A 151 -12.47 14.62 8.74
N LEU A 152 -11.86 14.20 9.86
CA LEU A 152 -10.65 14.86 10.35
C LEU A 152 -9.46 14.68 9.40
N THR A 153 -8.79 15.79 9.13
CA THR A 153 -7.50 15.84 8.44
C THR A 153 -6.34 15.46 9.37
N ASN A 154 -5.17 15.20 8.81
CA ASN A 154 -3.95 14.95 9.59
C ASN A 154 -3.72 16.01 10.68
N LYS A 155 -3.74 17.29 10.29
CA LYS A 155 -3.50 18.40 11.23
C LYS A 155 -4.49 18.42 12.37
N GLN A 156 -5.79 18.22 12.09
CA GLN A 156 -6.81 18.16 13.11
C GLN A 156 -6.69 16.92 13.99
N LEU A 157 -6.26 15.79 13.42
CA LEU A 157 -5.99 14.59 14.18
C LEU A 157 -4.84 14.81 15.16
N LEU A 158 -3.72 15.37 14.70
CA LEU A 158 -2.56 15.69 15.55
C LEU A 158 -2.92 16.62 16.70
N GLN A 159 -3.71 17.68 16.43
CA GLN A 159 -4.18 18.62 17.45
C GLN A 159 -5.07 17.97 18.53
N ARG A 160 -5.82 16.92 18.18
CA ARG A 160 -6.70 16.19 19.10
C ARG A 160 -6.07 14.96 19.73
N TRP A 161 -4.85 14.64 19.31
CA TRP A 161 -4.16 13.45 19.74
C TRP A 161 -3.56 13.65 21.14
N GLU A 162 -4.37 13.37 22.14
CA GLU A 162 -4.01 13.44 23.56
C GLU A 162 -3.28 12.18 24.06
N THR A 163 -2.55 11.47 23.23
CA THR A 163 -1.76 10.34 23.70
C THR A 163 -0.66 10.84 24.59
N GLY A 164 -1.00 11.03 25.81
CA GLY A 164 -0.09 11.54 26.82
C GLY A 164 1.37 11.21 26.54
N ASN A 165 2.02 11.96 25.73
CA ASN A 165 3.49 12.06 25.52
C ASN A 165 4.33 10.76 25.61
N ARG A 166 3.69 9.58 25.77
CA ARG A 166 4.38 8.31 25.96
C ARG A 166 4.63 7.63 24.63
N LEU A 167 5.85 7.19 24.42
CA LEU A 167 6.22 6.22 23.39
C LEU A 167 6.05 4.80 23.96
N ASN A 168 5.70 3.85 23.10
CA ASN A 168 5.63 2.43 23.47
C ASN A 168 7.02 1.87 23.77
N PHE A 169 8.06 2.43 23.11
CA PHE A 169 9.47 2.08 23.29
C PHE A 169 10.36 3.24 22.84
N ASN A 170 11.65 3.17 23.17
CA ASN A 170 12.61 4.18 22.73
C ASN A 170 12.84 4.11 21.21
N PRO A 171 12.87 5.25 20.49
CA PRO A 171 13.09 5.29 19.05
C PRO A 171 14.30 4.45 18.61
N GLY A 172 14.14 3.64 17.58
CA GLY A 172 15.18 2.79 17.01
C GLY A 172 15.41 1.45 17.73
N THR A 173 14.70 1.15 18.81
CA THR A 173 14.96 -0.07 19.59
C THR A 173 14.05 -1.26 19.27
N GLN A 174 12.86 -0.99 18.73
CA GLN A 174 11.87 -2.00 18.36
C GLN A 174 11.14 -1.58 17.07
N VAL A 175 10.43 -2.52 16.46
CA VAL A 175 9.55 -2.28 15.31
C VAL A 175 8.11 -2.48 15.75
N GLU A 176 7.24 -1.50 15.50
CA GLU A 176 5.80 -1.60 15.72
C GLU A 176 5.07 -0.82 14.64
N TYR A 177 4.20 -1.51 13.90
CA TYR A 177 3.42 -0.88 12.83
C TYR A 177 2.48 0.17 13.40
N SER A 178 2.64 1.42 12.97
CA SER A 178 1.83 2.54 13.39
C SER A 178 1.49 3.46 12.20
N ASN A 179 0.21 3.65 11.97
CA ASN A 179 -0.28 4.62 10.97
C ASN A 179 0.11 6.06 11.34
N SER A 180 0.27 6.35 12.62
CA SER A 180 0.70 7.65 13.12
C SER A 180 2.02 8.11 12.50
N ASN A 181 2.97 7.19 12.30
CA ASN A 181 4.26 7.50 11.68
C ASN A 181 4.07 8.10 10.27
N TYR A 182 3.15 7.55 9.48
CA TYR A 182 2.93 7.99 8.11
C TYR A 182 2.05 9.23 8.00
N VAL A 183 1.21 9.52 9.00
CA VAL A 183 0.56 10.84 9.16
C VAL A 183 1.64 11.92 9.32
N LEU A 184 2.62 11.70 10.22
CA LEU A 184 3.72 12.64 10.43
C LEU A 184 4.59 12.80 9.19
N LEU A 185 4.89 11.71 8.46
CA LEU A 185 5.65 11.76 7.21
C LEU A 185 4.95 12.61 6.13
N ALA A 186 3.62 12.53 6.01
CA ALA A 186 2.86 13.37 5.10
C ALA A 186 2.95 14.86 5.46
N GLU A 187 2.86 15.21 6.74
CA GLU A 187 3.00 16.59 7.21
C GLU A 187 4.44 17.10 7.04
N ILE A 188 5.46 16.28 7.32
CA ILE A 188 6.86 16.60 7.07
C ILE A 188 7.12 16.84 5.58
N ALA A 189 6.60 15.96 4.71
CA ALA A 189 6.73 16.11 3.26
C ALA A 189 6.05 17.41 2.77
N SER A 190 4.86 17.73 3.31
CA SER A 190 4.16 19.00 3.03
C SER A 190 5.02 20.20 3.39
N SER A 191 5.62 20.18 4.58
CA SER A 191 6.49 21.25 5.07
C SER A 191 7.76 21.40 4.20
N ALA A 192 8.39 20.26 3.84
CA ALA A 192 9.59 20.25 3.01
C ALA A 192 9.33 20.70 1.56
N CYS A 193 8.13 20.42 1.02
CA CYS A 193 7.72 20.90 -0.30
C CYS A 193 7.24 22.36 -0.29
N GLY A 194 6.85 22.90 0.85
CA GLY A 194 6.16 24.19 0.93
C GLY A 194 4.75 24.19 0.33
N THR A 195 4.15 23.00 0.15
CA THR A 195 2.81 22.81 -0.43
C THR A 195 2.08 21.70 0.32
N GLY A 196 0.77 21.50 0.04
CA GLY A 196 0.06 20.35 0.59
C GLY A 196 0.61 19.01 0.10
N PHE A 197 0.43 17.95 0.90
CA PHE A 197 0.93 16.59 0.61
C PHE A 197 0.51 16.09 -0.77
N GLY A 198 -0.78 16.21 -1.13
CA GLY A 198 -1.27 15.80 -2.44
C GLY A 198 -0.61 16.56 -3.58
N GLN A 199 -0.45 17.89 -3.43
CA GLN A 199 0.21 18.71 -4.45
C GLN A 199 1.69 18.32 -4.59
N CYS A 200 2.38 18.03 -3.48
CA CYS A 200 3.76 17.59 -3.50
C CYS A 200 3.91 16.23 -4.24
N LEU A 201 3.07 15.23 -3.92
CA LEU A 201 3.03 13.94 -4.64
C LEU A 201 2.76 14.14 -6.12
N ARG A 202 1.79 14.98 -6.45
CA ARG A 202 1.42 15.25 -7.85
C ARG A 202 2.59 15.81 -8.64
N GLN A 203 3.22 16.86 -8.15
CA GLN A 203 4.31 17.54 -8.86
C GLN A 203 5.57 16.68 -8.98
N ARG A 204 5.85 15.86 -7.96
CA ARG A 204 7.10 15.10 -7.90
C ARG A 204 7.01 13.69 -8.45
N ILE A 205 5.82 13.08 -8.43
CA ILE A 205 5.63 11.69 -8.80
C ILE A 205 4.55 11.53 -9.87
N PHE A 206 3.31 11.99 -9.64
CA PHE A 206 2.20 11.64 -10.49
C PHE A 206 2.29 12.28 -11.89
N GLU A 207 2.49 13.60 -11.97
CA GLU A 207 2.61 14.31 -13.26
C GLU A 207 3.83 13.86 -14.07
N PRO A 208 5.05 13.73 -13.48
CA PRO A 208 6.21 13.23 -14.22
C PRO A 208 6.06 11.82 -14.79
N LEU A 209 5.22 10.99 -14.16
CA LEU A 209 4.95 9.62 -14.62
C LEU A 209 3.70 9.51 -15.50
N GLY A 210 2.92 10.58 -15.67
CA GLY A 210 1.65 10.54 -16.40
C GLY A 210 0.54 9.80 -15.67
N MET A 211 0.57 9.74 -14.33
CA MET A 211 -0.45 9.10 -13.48
C MET A 211 -1.68 9.99 -13.36
N THR A 212 -2.50 10.01 -14.40
CA THR A 212 -3.63 10.95 -14.53
C THR A 212 -4.87 10.54 -13.74
N HIS A 213 -4.96 9.29 -13.31
CA HIS A 213 -6.03 8.71 -12.48
C HIS A 213 -5.59 8.47 -11.03
N THR A 214 -4.58 9.24 -10.56
CA THR A 214 -4.08 9.16 -9.19
C THR A 214 -4.24 10.50 -8.49
N ARG A 215 -4.76 10.47 -7.26
CA ARG A 215 -4.98 11.64 -6.42
C ARG A 215 -4.93 11.31 -4.94
N VAL A 216 -4.94 12.33 -4.12
CA VAL A 216 -5.02 12.23 -2.66
C VAL A 216 -6.41 12.63 -2.17
N GLU A 217 -6.81 12.20 -0.99
CA GLU A 217 -8.16 12.41 -0.39
C GLU A 217 -8.56 13.89 -0.33
N SER A 218 -7.60 14.80 -0.01
CA SER A 218 -7.86 16.25 0.07
C SER A 218 -8.08 16.93 -1.29
N GLU A 219 -7.79 16.24 -2.39
CA GLU A 219 -7.92 16.81 -3.72
C GLU A 219 -9.33 16.61 -4.29
N ASP A 220 -9.75 17.54 -5.14
CA ASP A 220 -11.07 17.49 -5.75
C ASP A 220 -11.24 16.26 -6.65
N SER A 221 -12.29 15.47 -6.37
CA SER A 221 -12.68 14.30 -7.15
C SER A 221 -13.43 14.64 -8.46
N SER A 222 -13.54 15.92 -8.81
CA SER A 222 -14.34 16.39 -9.98
C SER A 222 -13.71 16.10 -11.34
N ARG A 223 -12.59 15.38 -11.40
CA ARG A 223 -11.84 15.12 -12.65
C ARG A 223 -12.48 14.09 -13.60
N GLY A 224 -13.71 13.64 -13.33
CA GLY A 224 -14.41 12.66 -14.18
C GLY A 224 -13.92 11.22 -14.00
N GLU A 225 -13.14 10.94 -12.99
CA GLU A 225 -12.66 9.60 -12.67
C GLU A 225 -13.80 8.66 -12.27
N VAL A 226 -13.75 7.42 -12.72
CA VAL A 226 -14.63 6.36 -12.22
C VAL A 226 -14.03 5.82 -10.93
N LEU A 227 -14.60 6.24 -9.80
CA LEU A 227 -14.25 5.69 -8.49
C LEU A 227 -14.98 4.36 -8.27
N ALA A 228 -14.23 3.30 -7.99
CA ALA A 228 -14.79 2.06 -7.48
C ALA A 228 -15.38 2.31 -6.09
N LEU A 229 -16.68 2.07 -5.92
CA LEU A 229 -17.31 2.15 -4.61
C LEU A 229 -17.05 0.87 -3.82
N ASN A 230 -16.81 0.99 -2.52
CA ASN A 230 -16.54 -0.15 -1.67
C ASN A 230 -17.83 -0.95 -1.34
N TYR A 231 -17.72 -2.28 -1.36
CA TYR A 231 -18.80 -3.19 -1.04
C TYR A 231 -18.34 -4.17 0.04
N ALA A 232 -18.47 -3.79 1.31
CA ALA A 232 -18.22 -4.68 2.43
C ALA A 232 -19.43 -5.57 2.72
N LEU A 233 -19.21 -6.86 3.00
CA LEU A 233 -20.29 -7.80 3.40
C LEU A 233 -20.80 -7.57 4.81
N SER A 234 -20.01 -6.96 5.67
CA SER A 234 -20.44 -6.66 7.04
C SER A 234 -21.40 -5.47 7.04
N LYS A 235 -22.47 -5.59 7.85
CA LYS A 235 -23.39 -4.47 8.12
C LYS A 235 -22.62 -3.18 8.22
N LYS A 236 -23.09 -2.12 7.53
CA LYS A 236 -22.57 -0.75 7.68
C LYS A 236 -22.41 -0.41 9.16
N THR A 237 -21.30 -0.78 9.75
CA THR A 237 -20.81 -0.05 10.89
C THR A 237 -20.40 1.29 10.29
N LYS A 238 -21.03 2.37 10.78
CA LYS A 238 -20.51 3.71 10.53
C LYS A 238 -19.10 3.74 11.15
N GLY A 239 -18.10 3.28 10.37
CA GLY A 239 -16.70 3.51 10.71
C GLY A 239 -16.47 5.01 10.76
N ILE A 240 -15.55 5.44 11.59
CA ILE A 240 -15.11 6.83 11.62
C ILE A 240 -14.36 7.06 10.30
N LEU A 241 -14.93 7.89 9.42
CA LEU A 241 -14.30 8.26 8.15
C LEU A 241 -13.22 9.33 8.44
N LEU A 242 -11.99 8.90 8.69
CA LEU A 242 -10.86 9.82 8.76
C LEU A 242 -10.37 10.15 7.36
N LYS A 243 -10.13 11.42 7.10
CA LYS A 243 -9.47 11.93 5.89
C LYS A 243 -7.97 12.04 6.13
N THR A 244 -7.38 10.94 6.61
CA THR A 244 -5.94 10.90 6.87
C THR A 244 -5.19 10.61 5.59
N GLU A 245 -4.08 11.32 5.38
CA GLU A 245 -3.18 11.21 4.26
C GLU A 245 -1.81 10.71 4.74
N GLY A 246 -1.12 9.98 3.86
CA GLY A 246 0.16 9.37 4.16
C GLY A 246 0.05 7.88 4.47
N PRO A 247 -0.59 7.46 5.56
CA PRO A 247 -0.81 6.03 5.81
C PRO A 247 -1.87 5.41 4.89
N THR A 248 -2.80 6.22 4.42
CA THR A 248 -3.95 5.93 3.54
C THR A 248 -4.25 7.16 2.70
N GLY A 249 -5.38 7.19 2.00
CA GLY A 249 -5.89 8.40 1.37
C GLY A 249 -5.33 8.68 -0.03
N ILE A 250 -4.56 7.77 -0.61
CA ILE A 250 -4.21 7.80 -2.03
C ILE A 250 -5.21 6.93 -2.80
N TYR A 251 -5.78 7.51 -3.86
CA TYR A 251 -6.63 6.83 -4.83
C TYR A 251 -5.85 6.67 -6.12
N SER A 252 -5.84 5.48 -6.70
CA SER A 252 -5.10 5.22 -7.94
C SER A 252 -5.77 4.13 -8.76
N SER A 253 -5.42 4.06 -10.04
CA SER A 253 -5.86 3.03 -10.98
C SER A 253 -4.80 1.95 -11.17
N LEU A 254 -5.20 0.82 -11.79
CA LEU A 254 -4.27 -0.25 -12.13
C LEU A 254 -3.18 0.25 -13.07
N ASN A 255 -3.57 1.02 -14.11
CA ASN A 255 -2.63 1.54 -15.11
C ASN A 255 -1.62 2.51 -14.49
N ASP A 256 -2.06 3.42 -13.62
CA ASP A 256 -1.17 4.38 -12.97
C ASP A 256 -0.20 3.69 -12.00
N LEU A 257 -0.67 2.71 -11.22
CA LEU A 257 0.20 1.96 -10.32
C LEU A 257 1.22 1.10 -11.06
N ALA A 258 0.87 0.56 -12.22
CA ALA A 258 1.84 -0.13 -13.08
C ALA A 258 2.96 0.82 -13.53
N LEU A 259 2.61 2.04 -13.98
CA LEU A 259 3.60 3.09 -14.31
C LEU A 259 4.49 3.42 -13.11
N TRP A 260 3.87 3.58 -11.93
CA TRP A 260 4.61 3.87 -10.70
C TRP A 260 5.57 2.75 -10.32
N LEU A 261 5.12 1.49 -10.31
CA LEU A 261 5.94 0.35 -9.89
C LEU A 261 7.11 0.10 -10.84
N GLN A 262 6.86 0.20 -12.16
CA GLN A 262 7.90 0.13 -13.18
C GLN A 262 8.93 1.26 -13.02
N ALA A 263 8.48 2.50 -12.79
CA ALA A 263 9.38 3.63 -12.59
C ALA A 263 10.17 3.52 -11.27
N TYR A 264 9.55 3.00 -10.21
CA TYR A 264 10.21 2.73 -8.93
C TYR A 264 11.36 1.73 -9.10
N GLN A 265 11.12 0.60 -9.74
CA GLN A 265 12.15 -0.40 -9.99
C GLN A 265 13.25 0.07 -10.94
N ALA A 266 12.89 0.87 -11.93
CA ALA A 266 13.87 1.48 -12.85
C ALA A 266 14.74 2.56 -12.17
N GLY A 267 14.49 2.90 -10.89
CA GLY A 267 15.22 3.94 -10.18
C GLY A 267 14.91 5.37 -10.65
N LYS A 268 13.72 5.57 -11.25
CA LYS A 268 13.28 6.88 -11.78
C LYS A 268 12.57 7.74 -10.72
N ILE A 269 12.02 7.13 -9.68
CA ILE A 269 11.35 7.84 -8.57
C ILE A 269 12.33 8.07 -7.43
N VAL A 270 13.01 7.03 -7.03
CA VAL A 270 14.07 6.99 -6.01
C VAL A 270 15.26 6.30 -6.67
N SER A 271 16.48 6.72 -6.34
CA SER A 271 17.67 6.07 -6.90
C SER A 271 17.73 4.57 -6.57
N LYS A 272 18.49 3.79 -7.32
CA LYS A 272 18.71 2.36 -7.01
C LYS A 272 19.25 2.15 -5.59
N ALA A 273 20.13 3.04 -5.11
CA ALA A 273 20.63 3.00 -3.74
C ALA A 273 19.52 3.29 -2.73
N GLY A 274 18.64 4.26 -3.01
CA GLY A 274 17.47 4.56 -2.19
C GLY A 274 16.47 3.40 -2.19
N THR A 275 16.23 2.74 -3.33
CA THR A 275 15.36 1.56 -3.40
C THR A 275 15.90 0.42 -2.54
N ILE A 276 17.20 0.15 -2.59
CA ILE A 276 17.87 -0.84 -1.72
C ILE A 276 17.66 -0.46 -0.24
N LEU A 277 17.86 0.82 0.10
CA LEU A 277 17.65 1.29 1.48
C LEU A 277 16.19 1.10 1.93
N MET A 278 15.22 1.39 1.05
CA MET A 278 13.80 1.21 1.36
C MET A 278 13.40 -0.26 1.54
N THR A 279 14.06 -1.19 0.85
CA THR A 279 13.78 -2.63 0.89
C THR A 279 14.75 -3.40 1.79
N THR A 280 15.50 -2.70 2.65
CA THR A 280 16.37 -3.30 3.66
C THR A 280 15.80 -3.04 5.05
N PRO A 281 15.55 -4.08 5.88
CA PRO A 281 15.06 -3.88 7.24
C PRO A 281 16.16 -3.28 8.13
N VAL A 282 15.78 -2.31 8.96
CA VAL A 282 16.72 -1.69 9.91
C VAL A 282 16.97 -2.60 11.13
N LEU A 283 15.94 -3.34 11.55
CA LEU A 283 16.00 -4.32 12.61
C LEU A 283 15.57 -5.69 12.06
N SER A 284 16.20 -6.74 12.56
CA SER A 284 15.84 -8.12 12.21
C SER A 284 14.53 -8.56 12.87
N SER A 285 14.03 -7.80 13.85
CA SER A 285 12.78 -8.10 14.54
C SER A 285 11.60 -8.06 13.57
N PRO A 286 10.69 -9.05 13.62
CA PRO A 286 9.49 -9.04 12.82
C PRO A 286 8.53 -7.93 13.26
N VAL A 287 7.76 -7.40 12.31
CA VAL A 287 6.70 -6.39 12.54
C VAL A 287 5.35 -7.05 12.76
N PHE A 288 5.17 -8.27 12.26
CA PHE A 288 3.96 -9.09 12.41
C PHE A 288 4.29 -10.46 12.99
N GLU A 289 3.29 -11.11 13.59
CA GLU A 289 3.42 -12.45 14.18
C GLU A 289 3.83 -13.54 13.16
N SER A 290 3.52 -13.32 11.88
CA SER A 290 3.90 -14.19 10.76
C SER A 290 5.38 -14.07 10.35
N GLY A 291 6.15 -13.18 11.00
CA GLY A 291 7.59 -13.09 10.85
C GLY A 291 8.08 -12.05 9.85
N GLU A 292 7.20 -11.34 9.15
CA GLU A 292 7.58 -10.30 8.20
C GLU A 292 8.28 -9.14 8.90
N ARG A 293 9.26 -8.58 8.21
CA ARG A 293 10.03 -7.40 8.64
C ARG A 293 9.52 -6.15 7.94
N TYR A 294 10.02 -4.99 8.33
CA TYR A 294 9.62 -3.73 7.72
C TYR A 294 10.84 -2.94 7.22
N GLY A 295 10.75 -2.49 5.99
CA GLY A 295 11.66 -1.52 5.39
C GLY A 295 11.11 -0.09 5.52
N MET A 296 11.36 0.76 4.53
CA MET A 296 10.78 2.10 4.46
C MET A 296 9.58 2.09 3.52
N GLY A 297 8.40 1.91 4.08
CA GLY A 297 7.14 1.82 3.33
C GLY A 297 6.81 0.42 2.81
N TRP A 298 7.68 -0.56 2.99
CA TRP A 298 7.51 -1.90 2.49
C TRP A 298 7.51 -2.95 3.60
N VAL A 299 6.63 -3.89 3.51
CA VAL A 299 6.67 -5.16 4.25
C VAL A 299 7.63 -6.08 3.50
N LEU A 300 8.55 -6.68 4.24
CA LEU A 300 9.59 -7.55 3.73
C LEU A 300 9.39 -8.97 4.25
N PRO A 301 9.76 -10.01 3.50
CA PRO A 301 9.56 -11.39 3.93
C PRO A 301 10.32 -11.70 5.23
N PRO A 302 9.97 -12.79 5.93
CA PRO A 302 10.78 -13.35 7.02
C PRO A 302 12.24 -13.58 6.58
N GLU A 303 13.17 -13.66 7.57
CA GLU A 303 14.61 -13.65 7.28
C GLU A 303 15.06 -14.83 6.39
N ASP A 304 14.40 -15.96 6.52
CA ASP A 304 14.73 -17.19 5.79
C ASP A 304 14.03 -17.30 4.42
N ASN A 305 13.24 -16.29 4.04
CA ASN A 305 12.43 -16.31 2.81
C ASN A 305 12.87 -15.24 1.81
N LYS A 306 12.83 -15.63 0.52
CA LYS A 306 12.90 -14.81 -0.70
C LYS A 306 13.60 -13.44 -0.58
N ILE A 307 14.90 -13.46 -0.80
CA ILE A 307 15.72 -12.25 -0.93
C ILE A 307 15.16 -11.39 -2.07
N GLY A 308 15.02 -10.08 -1.82
CA GLY A 308 14.61 -9.11 -2.84
C GLY A 308 13.10 -8.87 -2.97
N SER A 309 12.26 -9.67 -2.29
CA SER A 309 10.81 -9.43 -2.28
C SER A 309 10.41 -8.29 -1.34
N TYR A 310 9.47 -7.48 -1.79
CA TYR A 310 8.83 -6.43 -1.01
C TYR A 310 7.36 -6.30 -1.39
N THR A 311 6.51 -6.03 -0.44
CA THR A 311 5.07 -5.92 -0.66
C THR A 311 4.43 -4.91 0.28
N HIS A 312 3.28 -4.38 -0.09
CA HIS A 312 2.40 -3.72 0.86
C HIS A 312 0.95 -3.98 0.52
N ALA A 313 0.22 -4.56 1.46
CA ALA A 313 -1.22 -4.73 1.37
C ALA A 313 -1.96 -3.52 1.94
N GLY A 314 -3.15 -3.26 1.44
CA GLY A 314 -4.07 -2.25 1.94
C GLY A 314 -5.45 -2.81 2.21
N GLN A 315 -6.02 -2.44 3.35
CA GLN A 315 -7.39 -2.79 3.72
C GLN A 315 -8.07 -1.59 4.37
N LYS A 316 -9.16 -1.14 3.77
CA LYS A 316 -10.03 -0.10 4.33
C LYS A 316 -11.46 -0.30 3.84
N ASP A 317 -12.41 -0.43 4.77
CA ASP A 317 -13.81 -0.72 4.44
C ASP A 317 -13.95 -1.93 3.50
N GLY A 318 -14.37 -1.74 2.26
CA GLY A 318 -14.49 -2.79 1.24
C GLY A 318 -13.32 -2.87 0.26
N TYR A 319 -12.32 -2.00 0.38
CA TYR A 319 -11.15 -2.07 -0.50
C TYR A 319 -10.13 -3.08 0.01
N ARG A 320 -9.54 -3.81 -0.93
CA ARG A 320 -8.40 -4.70 -0.73
C ARG A 320 -7.40 -4.42 -1.84
N THR A 321 -6.21 -4.06 -1.47
CA THR A 321 -5.15 -3.67 -2.40
C THR A 321 -3.86 -4.40 -2.06
N LEU A 322 -3.07 -4.70 -3.07
CA LEU A 322 -1.76 -5.31 -2.93
C LEU A 322 -0.86 -4.78 -4.02
N ILE A 323 0.31 -4.30 -3.62
CA ILE A 323 1.42 -3.95 -4.51
C ILE A 323 2.61 -4.77 -4.09
N SER A 324 3.22 -5.49 -5.02
CA SER A 324 4.36 -6.35 -4.75
C SER A 324 5.40 -6.25 -5.85
N GLY A 325 6.65 -6.35 -5.47
CA GLY A 325 7.77 -6.45 -6.39
C GLY A 325 8.86 -7.36 -5.84
N ASN A 326 9.65 -7.91 -6.75
CA ASN A 326 10.81 -8.73 -6.42
C ASN A 326 11.97 -8.36 -7.34
N THR A 327 13.09 -7.95 -6.73
CA THR A 327 14.31 -7.57 -7.48
C THR A 327 15.15 -8.77 -7.92
N THR A 328 14.90 -9.95 -7.37
CA THR A 328 15.64 -11.19 -7.70
C THR A 328 14.93 -11.98 -8.78
N ASP A 329 13.63 -12.24 -8.59
CA ASP A 329 12.83 -13.04 -9.52
C ASP A 329 12.20 -12.17 -10.63
N HIS A 330 12.39 -10.85 -10.55
CA HIS A 330 11.85 -9.87 -11.49
C HIS A 330 10.35 -9.98 -11.73
N VAL A 331 9.60 -10.38 -10.68
CA VAL A 331 8.14 -10.50 -10.70
C VAL A 331 7.51 -9.32 -9.97
N ASN A 332 6.62 -8.62 -10.65
CA ASN A 332 5.87 -7.50 -10.12
C ASN A 332 4.39 -7.73 -10.29
N TYR A 333 3.59 -7.41 -9.28
CA TYR A 333 2.16 -7.52 -9.42
C TYR A 333 1.37 -6.53 -8.58
N ILE A 334 0.19 -6.20 -9.09
CA ILE A 334 -0.77 -5.30 -8.46
C ILE A 334 -2.13 -5.98 -8.49
N ILE A 335 -2.82 -5.99 -7.34
CA ILE A 335 -4.19 -6.48 -7.21
C ILE A 335 -4.99 -5.38 -6.52
N LEU A 336 -6.06 -4.92 -7.16
CA LEU A 336 -6.99 -3.92 -6.63
C LEU A 336 -8.39 -4.52 -6.59
N SER A 337 -9.13 -4.34 -5.51
CA SER A 337 -10.50 -4.79 -5.43
C SER A 337 -11.37 -3.89 -4.55
N ASN A 338 -12.68 -3.89 -4.82
CA ASN A 338 -13.69 -3.14 -4.08
C ASN A 338 -14.73 -4.02 -3.37
N GLY A 339 -14.49 -5.32 -3.25
CA GLY A 339 -15.43 -6.31 -2.73
C GLY A 339 -15.15 -6.83 -1.33
N GLY A 340 -14.17 -6.29 -0.64
CA GLY A 340 -13.82 -6.69 0.72
C GLY A 340 -13.63 -8.20 0.86
N ASP A 341 -14.27 -8.78 1.88
CA ASP A 341 -14.15 -10.21 2.18
C ASP A 341 -14.76 -11.09 1.10
N PHE A 342 -15.65 -10.57 0.27
CA PHE A 342 -16.25 -11.31 -0.85
C PHE A 342 -15.22 -11.70 -1.92
N VAL A 343 -14.28 -10.81 -2.22
CA VAL A 343 -13.23 -11.06 -3.24
C VAL A 343 -11.89 -11.48 -2.63
N GLN A 344 -11.77 -11.52 -1.30
CA GLN A 344 -10.54 -11.92 -0.62
C GLN A 344 -10.07 -13.33 -1.01
N PRO A 345 -10.93 -14.37 -1.07
CA PRO A 345 -10.50 -15.69 -1.51
C PRO A 345 -9.96 -15.69 -2.94
N ILE A 346 -10.60 -14.93 -3.83
CA ILE A 346 -10.18 -14.78 -5.23
C ILE A 346 -8.82 -14.11 -5.32
N SER A 347 -8.61 -13.04 -4.56
CA SER A 347 -7.31 -12.36 -4.49
C SER A 347 -6.21 -13.28 -3.96
N THR A 348 -6.50 -14.09 -2.96
CA THR A 348 -5.55 -15.07 -2.40
C THR A 348 -5.19 -16.15 -3.43
N GLU A 349 -6.17 -16.63 -4.19
CA GLU A 349 -5.93 -17.62 -5.24
C GLU A 349 -5.08 -17.05 -6.39
N VAL A 350 -5.31 -15.79 -6.78
CA VAL A 350 -4.45 -15.11 -7.76
C VAL A 350 -3.01 -15.00 -7.26
N GLN A 351 -2.80 -14.62 -5.99
CA GLN A 351 -1.48 -14.57 -5.37
C GLN A 351 -0.81 -15.95 -5.36
N TYR A 352 -1.53 -16.99 -5.00
CA TYR A 352 -1.03 -18.38 -5.04
C TYR A 352 -0.46 -18.72 -6.41
N TRP A 353 -1.22 -18.47 -7.49
CA TRP A 353 -0.78 -18.77 -8.85
C TRP A 353 0.46 -17.94 -9.28
N ILE A 354 0.58 -16.67 -8.83
CA ILE A 354 1.77 -15.86 -9.07
C ILE A 354 2.99 -16.51 -8.40
N GLN A 355 2.85 -16.88 -7.14
CA GLN A 355 3.92 -17.49 -6.37
C GLN A 355 4.32 -18.85 -6.92
N GLU A 356 3.35 -19.71 -7.21
CA GLU A 356 3.61 -21.06 -7.73
C GLU A 356 4.31 -21.05 -9.08
N ILE A 357 3.89 -20.17 -9.99
CA ILE A 357 4.39 -20.19 -11.37
C ILE A 357 5.66 -19.39 -11.55
N PHE A 358 5.82 -18.28 -10.85
CA PHE A 358 6.93 -17.36 -11.12
C PHE A 358 7.93 -17.24 -9.98
N GLU A 359 7.51 -17.45 -8.73
CA GLU A 359 8.36 -17.26 -7.58
C GLU A 359 8.88 -18.58 -6.96
N ALA A 360 8.30 -19.72 -7.30
CA ALA A 360 8.71 -21.04 -6.80
C ALA A 360 9.76 -21.74 -7.67
N ALA A 361 10.23 -21.13 -8.76
CA ALA A 361 11.25 -21.73 -9.61
C ALA A 361 12.63 -21.68 -8.93
N PRO A 362 13.38 -22.80 -8.92
CA PRO A 362 14.71 -22.91 -8.31
C PRO A 362 15.76 -22.07 -9.01
#